data_7cb4990c28ff5cac66e3c6d95e98cdcd
#
_entry.id   7cb4990c28ff5cac66e3c6d95e98cdcd
#
_cell.length_a   1.000
_cell.length_b   1.000
_cell.length_c   1.000
_cell.angle_alpha   90.00
_cell.angle_beta   90.00
_cell.angle_gamma   90.00
#
_symmetry.space_group_name_H-M   'P 1'
#
loop_
_entity.id
_entity.type
_entity.pdbx_description
1 polymer ?
#
loop_
_entity_poly.entity_id
_entity_poly.type
_entity_poly.pdbx_seq_one_letter_code
_entity_poly.pdbx_strand_id
1 'polypeptide(L)'
;MKETTKSIEYKGKTYKLVFNLNVMQRIQEEYKTVDAWSKLTDGASGEVDIKALIFGLTEMFNEAIDIDNEDNGTNEPFLTTKKVGRIVTEVGLGDATKALNQTVIDATKDDSGKNA
;
A
#
# COMPACT_ATOMS: atom_id res chain seq x y z
N MET A 1 14.03 -2.36 8.99
CA MET A 1 12.86 -1.65 8.43
C MET A 1 11.71 -1.71 9.43
N LYS A 2 11.13 -0.58 9.67
CA LYS A 2 10.02 -0.51 10.60
C LYS A 2 8.69 -0.57 9.84
N GLU A 3 7.77 -1.36 10.35
CA GLU A 3 6.41 -1.35 9.81
C GLU A 3 5.68 -0.14 10.32
N THR A 4 5.12 0.63 9.42
CA THR A 4 4.25 1.73 9.79
C THR A 4 2.87 1.45 9.23
N THR A 5 1.86 1.86 9.97
CA THR A 5 0.49 1.56 9.61
C THR A 5 -0.28 2.84 9.34
N LYS A 6 -0.71 3.00 8.12
CA LYS A 6 -1.71 3.99 7.74
C LYS A 6 -2.98 3.24 7.43
N SER A 7 -4.07 3.95 7.28
CA SER A 7 -5.33 3.29 6.99
C SER A 7 -6.20 4.15 6.11
N ILE A 8 -7.15 3.49 5.47
CA ILE A 8 -8.18 4.13 4.67
C ILE A 8 -9.52 3.63 5.18
N GLU A 9 -10.46 4.53 5.40
CA GLU A 9 -11.80 4.15 5.83
C GLU A 9 -12.74 4.06 4.64
N TYR A 10 -13.52 3.00 4.62
CA TYR A 10 -14.46 2.76 3.55
C TYR A 10 -15.69 2.07 4.12
N LYS A 11 -16.84 2.71 4.01
CA LYS A 11 -18.14 2.18 4.49
C LYS A 11 -18.07 1.68 5.92
N GLY A 12 -17.47 2.50 6.79
CA GLY A 12 -17.40 2.19 8.21
C GLY A 12 -16.35 1.18 8.62
N LYS A 13 -15.57 0.69 7.67
CA LYS A 13 -14.50 -0.26 7.97
C LYS A 13 -13.14 0.37 7.71
N THR A 14 -12.19 0.08 8.59
CA THR A 14 -10.84 0.58 8.47
C THR A 14 -9.96 -0.46 7.78
N TYR A 15 -9.31 -0.06 6.69
CA TYR A 15 -8.38 -0.92 5.95
C TYR A 15 -6.98 -0.40 6.15
N LYS A 16 -6.14 -1.20 6.80
CA LYS A 16 -4.76 -0.80 7.11
C LYS A 16 -3.85 -1.01 5.92
N LEU A 17 -2.81 -0.19 5.83
CA LEU A 17 -1.79 -0.26 4.79
C LEU A 17 -0.45 -0.60 5.43
N VAL A 18 0.18 -1.66 4.97
CA VAL A 18 1.48 -2.09 5.46
C VAL A 18 2.45 -2.17 4.28
N PHE A 19 3.60 -1.52 4.40
CA PHE A 19 4.65 -1.59 3.39
C PHE A 19 5.88 -2.23 4.02
N ASN A 20 6.12 -3.49 3.65
CA ASN A 20 7.23 -4.26 4.19
C ASN A 20 7.93 -5.03 3.06
N LEU A 21 8.86 -5.89 3.41
CA LEU A 21 9.64 -6.62 2.40
C LEU A 21 8.78 -7.51 1.53
N ASN A 22 7.70 -8.07 2.08
CA ASN A 22 6.81 -8.90 1.27
C ASN A 22 6.13 -8.08 0.19
N VAL A 23 5.69 -6.87 0.53
CA VAL A 23 5.08 -5.97 -0.44
C VAL A 23 6.13 -5.53 -1.48
N MET A 24 7.34 -5.20 -1.02
CA MET A 24 8.42 -4.79 -1.92
C MET A 24 8.75 -5.89 -2.92
N GLN A 25 8.77 -7.13 -2.47
CA GLN A 25 9.06 -8.27 -3.34
C GLN A 25 8.01 -8.40 -4.44
N ARG A 26 6.74 -8.25 -4.08
CA ARG A 26 5.66 -8.30 -5.08
C ARG A 26 5.78 -7.17 -6.09
N ILE A 27 6.14 -5.98 -5.62
CA ILE A 27 6.33 -4.84 -6.52
C ILE A 27 7.49 -5.10 -7.49
N GLN A 28 8.59 -5.65 -6.99
CA GLN A 28 9.72 -5.98 -7.86
C GLN A 28 9.35 -7.02 -8.91
N GLU A 29 8.54 -7.99 -8.54
CA GLU A 29 8.09 -9.01 -9.50
C GLU A 29 7.31 -8.40 -10.66
N GLU A 30 6.52 -7.38 -10.37
CA GLU A 30 5.62 -6.80 -11.37
C GLU A 30 6.25 -5.61 -12.11
N TYR A 31 7.09 -4.84 -11.44
CA TYR A 31 7.62 -3.57 -11.98
C TYR A 31 9.14 -3.52 -12.05
N LYS A 32 9.81 -4.61 -11.73
CA LYS A 32 11.27 -4.79 -11.72
C LYS A 32 11.95 -4.12 -10.55
N THR A 33 11.60 -2.90 -10.21
CA THR A 33 12.17 -2.22 -9.03
C THR A 33 11.08 -1.45 -8.32
N VAL A 34 11.27 -1.25 -7.02
CA VAL A 34 10.37 -0.41 -6.24
C VAL A 34 10.43 1.03 -6.75
N ASP A 35 11.62 1.49 -7.17
CA ASP A 35 11.78 2.84 -7.68
C ASP A 35 10.96 3.08 -8.95
N ALA A 36 10.95 2.12 -9.87
CA ALA A 36 10.16 2.24 -11.10
C ALA A 36 8.67 2.37 -10.77
N TRP A 37 8.19 1.54 -9.86
CA TRP A 37 6.79 1.60 -9.41
C TRP A 37 6.49 2.93 -8.71
N SER A 38 7.42 3.37 -7.88
CA SER A 38 7.24 4.60 -7.12
C SER A 38 7.06 5.81 -8.05
N LYS A 39 7.82 5.84 -9.14
CA LYS A 39 7.69 6.94 -10.10
C LYS A 39 6.33 6.97 -10.80
N LEU A 40 5.68 5.82 -10.87
CA LEU A 40 4.33 5.75 -11.44
C LEU A 40 3.26 6.19 -10.47
N THR A 41 3.55 6.16 -9.19
CA THR A 41 2.54 6.40 -8.14
C THR A 41 2.76 7.68 -7.35
N ASP A 42 3.91 8.31 -7.44
CA ASP A 42 4.22 9.49 -6.61
C ASP A 42 3.75 10.82 -7.22
N GLY A 43 3.27 10.79 -8.44
CA GLY A 43 2.80 11.99 -9.10
C GLY A 43 3.89 12.88 -9.67
N ALA A 44 5.15 12.46 -9.57
CA ALA A 44 6.27 13.27 -10.03
C ALA A 44 6.23 13.49 -11.54
N SER A 45 5.66 12.58 -12.29
CA SER A 45 5.56 12.70 -13.75
C SER A 45 4.26 13.37 -14.19
N GLY A 46 3.46 13.84 -13.25
CA GLY A 46 2.22 14.57 -13.53
C GLY A 46 0.97 13.76 -13.24
N GLU A 47 0.83 12.61 -13.86
CA GLU A 47 -0.33 11.76 -13.64
C GLU A 47 0.06 10.49 -12.92
N VAL A 48 -0.79 10.05 -12.00
CA VAL A 48 -0.60 8.79 -11.31
C VAL A 48 -1.10 7.66 -12.20
N ASP A 49 -0.29 6.62 -12.34
CA ASP A 49 -0.71 5.42 -13.06
C ASP A 49 -1.71 4.65 -12.19
N ILE A 50 -2.94 4.55 -12.65
CA ILE A 50 -4.02 3.97 -11.87
C ILE A 50 -3.75 2.48 -11.57
N LYS A 51 -3.28 1.75 -12.56
CA LYS A 51 -3.00 0.33 -12.37
C LYS A 51 -1.92 0.12 -11.31
N ALA A 52 -0.86 0.92 -11.37
CA ALA A 52 0.23 0.82 -10.40
C ALA A 52 -0.25 1.19 -8.99
N LEU A 53 -1.10 2.21 -8.89
CA LEU A 53 -1.65 2.63 -7.61
C LEU A 53 -2.52 1.52 -6.99
N ILE A 54 -3.44 0.97 -7.79
CA ILE A 54 -4.32 -0.08 -7.30
C ILE A 54 -3.54 -1.34 -6.95
N PHE A 55 -2.53 -1.68 -7.75
CA PHE A 55 -1.68 -2.82 -7.43
C PHE A 55 -1.00 -2.64 -6.07
N GLY A 56 -0.39 -1.50 -5.85
CA GLY A 56 0.31 -1.23 -4.59
C GLY A 56 -0.62 -1.24 -3.40
N LEU A 57 -1.77 -0.59 -3.52
CA LEU A 57 -2.75 -0.57 -2.43
C LEU A 57 -3.27 -1.97 -2.12
N THR A 58 -3.53 -2.76 -3.15
CA THR A 58 -4.03 -4.12 -2.98
C THR A 58 -3.02 -4.96 -2.19
N GLU A 59 -1.75 -4.87 -2.56
CA GLU A 59 -0.71 -5.62 -1.87
C GLU A 59 -0.56 -5.15 -0.42
N MET A 60 -0.63 -3.84 -0.20
CA MET A 60 -0.51 -3.29 1.15
C MET A 60 -1.69 -3.66 2.04
N PHE A 61 -2.90 -3.59 1.49
CA PHE A 61 -4.10 -3.99 2.24
C PHE A 61 -4.05 -5.48 2.57
N ASN A 62 -3.67 -6.30 1.61
CA ASN A 62 -3.68 -7.75 1.81
C ASN A 62 -2.57 -8.21 2.74
N GLU A 63 -1.45 -7.52 2.74
CA GLU A 63 -0.41 -7.84 3.71
C GLU A 63 -0.90 -7.52 5.13
N ALA A 64 -1.59 -6.42 5.31
CA ALA A 64 -2.16 -6.07 6.61
C ALA A 64 -3.19 -7.11 7.06
N ILE A 65 -4.04 -7.56 6.12
CA ILE A 65 -5.03 -8.60 6.43
C ILE A 65 -4.34 -9.90 6.84
N ASP A 66 -3.30 -10.28 6.09
CA ASP A 66 -2.58 -11.51 6.37
C ASP A 66 -1.92 -11.49 7.75
N ILE A 67 -1.29 -10.37 8.09
CA ILE A 67 -0.68 -10.19 9.41
C ILE A 67 -1.73 -10.29 10.51
N ASP A 68 -2.85 -9.60 10.35
CA ASP A 68 -3.91 -9.62 11.34
C ASP A 68 -4.52 -11.02 11.49
N ASN A 69 -4.67 -11.74 10.37
CA ASN A 69 -5.18 -13.11 10.42
C ASN A 69 -4.25 -14.00 11.22
N GLU A 70 -2.95 -13.85 10.97
CA GLU A 70 -1.96 -14.65 11.69
C GLU A 70 -1.95 -14.33 13.16
N ASP A 71 -1.97 -13.04 13.49
CA ASP A 71 -1.88 -12.60 14.89
C ASP A 71 -3.13 -12.93 15.69
N ASN A 72 -4.29 -12.94 15.05
CA ASN A 72 -5.57 -13.08 15.74
C ASN A 72 -6.26 -14.43 15.49
N GLY A 73 -5.66 -15.28 14.67
CA GLY A 73 -6.26 -16.59 14.37
C GLY A 73 -7.54 -16.44 13.55
N THR A 74 -7.63 -15.42 12.70
CA THR A 74 -8.82 -15.16 11.91
C THR A 74 -8.58 -15.51 10.44
N ASN A 75 -9.64 -15.46 9.66
CA ASN A 75 -9.62 -15.78 8.22
C ASN A 75 -10.34 -14.73 7.39
N GLU A 76 -10.04 -13.46 7.64
CA GLU A 76 -10.62 -12.39 6.83
C GLU A 76 -10.19 -12.56 5.38
N PRO A 77 -11.10 -12.42 4.42
CA PRO A 77 -10.72 -12.61 3.02
C PRO A 77 -9.85 -11.46 2.51
N PHE A 78 -8.97 -11.78 1.57
CA PHE A 78 -8.17 -10.77 0.91
C PHE A 78 -9.04 -9.94 -0.04
N LEU A 79 -8.59 -8.73 -0.32
CA LEU A 79 -9.28 -7.85 -1.26
C LEU A 79 -8.81 -8.15 -2.67
N THR A 80 -9.73 -7.99 -3.62
CA THR A 80 -9.40 -8.06 -5.04
C THR A 80 -9.03 -6.66 -5.53
N THR A 81 -8.36 -6.59 -6.67
CA THR A 81 -8.06 -5.29 -7.26
C THR A 81 -9.34 -4.54 -7.61
N LYS A 82 -10.39 -5.27 -7.99
CA LYS A 82 -11.68 -4.65 -8.29
C LYS A 82 -12.28 -3.97 -7.06
N LYS A 83 -12.20 -4.65 -5.91
CA LYS A 83 -12.68 -4.07 -4.66
C LYS A 83 -11.87 -2.83 -4.29
N VAL A 84 -10.55 -2.92 -4.45
CA VAL A 84 -9.67 -1.79 -4.15
C VAL A 84 -9.98 -0.61 -5.07
N GLY A 85 -10.29 -0.89 -6.34
CA GLY A 85 -10.72 0.16 -7.26
C GLY A 85 -11.96 0.90 -6.77
N ARG A 86 -12.93 0.18 -6.20
CA ARG A 86 -14.12 0.80 -5.63
C ARG A 86 -13.78 1.65 -4.41
N ILE A 87 -12.87 1.16 -3.57
CA ILE A 87 -12.42 1.93 -2.40
C ILE A 87 -11.79 3.23 -2.85
N VAL A 88 -10.90 3.18 -3.83
CA VAL A 88 -10.23 4.38 -4.34
C VAL A 88 -11.24 5.36 -4.94
N THR A 89 -12.22 4.84 -5.65
CA THR A 89 -13.28 5.68 -6.24
C THR A 89 -14.03 6.44 -5.16
N GLU A 90 -14.36 5.76 -4.07
CA GLU A 90 -15.14 6.36 -2.98
C GLU A 90 -14.30 7.37 -2.18
N VAL A 91 -13.07 6.99 -1.86
CA VAL A 91 -12.17 7.81 -1.04
C VAL A 91 -11.64 9.00 -1.83
N GLY A 92 -11.44 8.82 -3.11
CA GLY A 92 -10.86 9.83 -3.98
C GLY A 92 -9.42 9.50 -4.32
N LEU A 93 -9.08 9.72 -5.59
CA LEU A 93 -7.75 9.38 -6.11
C LEU A 93 -6.65 10.10 -5.35
N GLY A 94 -6.86 11.38 -5.05
CA GLY A 94 -5.85 12.17 -4.36
C GLY A 94 -5.55 11.65 -2.97
N ASP A 95 -6.59 11.36 -2.21
CA ASP A 95 -6.42 10.86 -0.83
C ASP A 95 -5.80 9.46 -0.83
N ALA A 96 -6.21 8.60 -1.76
CA ALA A 96 -5.64 7.26 -1.85
C ALA A 96 -4.15 7.31 -2.22
N THR A 97 -3.80 8.17 -3.17
CA THR A 97 -2.41 8.35 -3.59
C THR A 97 -1.56 8.87 -2.44
N LYS A 98 -2.09 9.83 -1.70
CA LYS A 98 -1.38 10.40 -0.56
C LYS A 98 -1.16 9.35 0.52
N ALA A 99 -2.17 8.54 0.82
CA ALA A 99 -2.05 7.50 1.83
C ALA A 99 -1.00 6.47 1.43
N LEU A 100 -0.99 6.05 0.17
CA LEU A 100 0.00 5.10 -0.32
C LEU A 100 1.41 5.67 -0.20
N ASN A 101 1.63 6.87 -0.69
CA ASN A 101 2.96 7.48 -0.70
C ASN A 101 3.45 7.74 0.71
N GLN A 102 2.57 8.17 1.61
CA GLN A 102 2.97 8.41 2.98
C GLN A 102 3.37 7.11 3.68
N THR A 103 2.67 6.02 3.39
CA THR A 103 3.00 4.70 3.94
C THR A 103 4.40 4.27 3.49
N VAL A 104 4.70 4.45 2.21
CA VAL A 104 6.02 4.10 1.66
C VAL A 104 7.10 4.96 2.30
N ILE A 105 6.89 6.25 2.36
CA ILE A 105 7.86 7.19 2.93
C ILE A 105 8.15 6.84 4.39
N ASP A 106 7.11 6.64 5.18
CA ASP A 106 7.28 6.36 6.60
C ASP A 106 8.03 5.06 6.84
N ALA A 107 7.74 4.04 6.06
CA ALA A 107 8.39 2.74 6.21
C ALA A 107 9.87 2.80 5.86
N THR A 108 10.22 3.51 4.79
CA THR A 108 11.61 3.56 4.32
C THR A 108 12.43 4.61 5.06
N LYS A 109 11.80 5.70 5.47
CA LYS A 109 12.46 6.77 6.20
C LYS A 109 13.05 6.28 7.51
N ASP A 110 12.28 5.48 8.23
CA ASP A 110 12.72 4.97 9.51
C ASP A 110 13.97 4.11 9.39
N ASP A 111 14.00 3.34 8.33
CA ASP A 111 15.12 2.46 8.06
C ASP A 111 16.41 3.27 7.83
N SER A 112 16.32 4.31 7.05
CA SER A 112 17.45 5.16 6.75
C SER A 112 17.95 5.89 7.99
N GLY A 113 17.08 6.30 8.87
CA GLY A 113 17.47 6.98 10.09
C GLY A 113 18.20 6.11 11.08
N LYS A 114 17.95 4.84 11.07
CA LYS A 114 18.52 3.92 12.01
C LYS A 114 19.99 3.70 11.83
N ASN A 115 20.47 3.87 10.66
CA ASN A 115 21.85 3.57 10.37
C ASN A 115 22.79 4.73 10.61
N ALA A 116 22.28 5.72 11.20
CA ALA A 116 23.10 6.87 11.52
C ALA A 116 24.12 6.55 12.59
#